data_58e7b3521bd12fe230472c5ff0f8b7ef
#
_entry.id   58e7b3521bd12fe230472c5ff0f8b7ef
#
_cell.length_a   1.000
_cell.length_b   1.000
_cell.length_c   1.000
_cell.angle_alpha   90.00
_cell.angle_beta   90.00
_cell.angle_gamma   90.00
#
_symmetry.space_group_name_H-M   'P 1'
#
loop_
_entity.id
_entity.type
_entity.pdbx_description
1 polymer ?
#
loop_
_entity_poly.entity_id
_entity_poly.type
_entity_poly.pdbx_seq_one_letter_code
_entity_poly.pdbx_strand_id
1 'polypeptide(L)'
;MTERIRIPGRRDVRASLDSANTAPGEAESVVVACPPHPQMRGDRHDSRLQGVSDAVTGEGIDCLRFDYGPWDEGRAERTDVRNALAWAAEPYEQVGLFGFSFGGAVALLAAVPDDEWPTPDILSALAPAAQVADDGDVVAALDHIQCPVQVVYGERDDTADWEPVVERARALGYEVVGLPADHFFVGQQAKAADRVCAFLCGHLG
;
A
#
# COMPACT_ATOMS: atom_id res chain seq x y z
N MET A 1 7.24 18.60 -2.11
CA MET A 1 6.23 19.51 -1.47
C MET A 1 5.04 18.67 -1.06
N THR A 2 4.34 18.98 0.04
CA THR A 2 3.17 18.19 0.48
C THR A 2 1.89 19.01 0.32
N GLU A 3 0.94 18.53 -0.45
CA GLU A 3 -0.38 19.12 -0.64
C GLU A 3 -1.45 18.32 0.14
N ARG A 4 -2.49 19.01 0.64
CA ARG A 4 -3.63 18.36 1.30
C ARG A 4 -4.71 18.08 0.27
N ILE A 5 -5.07 16.81 0.15
CA ILE A 5 -6.07 16.31 -0.78
C ILE A 5 -7.27 15.76 0.01
N ARG A 6 -8.45 15.88 -0.56
CA ARG A 6 -9.65 15.19 -0.12
C ARG A 6 -10.05 14.19 -1.21
N ILE A 7 -10.04 12.91 -0.88
CA ILE A 7 -10.44 11.87 -1.82
C ILE A 7 -11.96 11.89 -1.99
N PRO A 8 -12.49 11.99 -3.22
CA PRO A 8 -13.92 11.91 -3.47
C PRO A 8 -14.52 10.58 -3.00
N GLY A 9 -15.75 10.61 -2.51
CA GLY A 9 -16.46 9.42 -2.04
C GLY A 9 -17.51 9.75 -0.99
N ARG A 10 -18.17 8.71 -0.47
CA ARG A 10 -19.20 8.86 0.57
C ARG A 10 -18.62 9.08 1.97
N ARG A 11 -17.31 8.83 2.14
CA ARG A 11 -16.59 8.92 3.41
C ARG A 11 -15.65 10.12 3.40
N ASP A 12 -15.32 10.66 4.58
CA ASP A 12 -14.36 11.78 4.72
C ASP A 12 -12.93 11.22 4.73
N VAL A 13 -12.41 10.93 3.56
CA VAL A 13 -11.04 10.44 3.37
C VAL A 13 -10.11 11.61 3.08
N ARG A 14 -9.16 11.85 3.99
CA ARG A 14 -8.17 12.93 3.89
C ARG A 14 -6.84 12.36 3.47
N ALA A 15 -6.15 13.05 2.57
CA ALA A 15 -4.87 12.63 2.08
C ALA A 15 -3.83 13.77 2.08
N SER A 16 -2.58 13.35 1.95
CA SER A 16 -1.41 14.19 1.69
C SER A 16 -0.74 13.68 0.42
N LEU A 17 -0.65 14.52 -0.58
CA LEU A 17 0.13 14.24 -1.79
C LEU A 17 1.53 14.80 -1.59
N ASP A 18 2.51 13.95 -1.53
CA ASP A 18 3.92 14.30 -1.51
C ASP A 18 4.43 14.29 -2.96
N SER A 19 4.76 15.47 -3.48
CA SER A 19 5.24 15.59 -4.84
C SER A 19 6.70 15.15 -4.95
N ALA A 20 7.02 14.49 -6.03
CA ALA A 20 8.38 14.16 -6.43
C ALA A 20 9.28 15.41 -6.52
N ASN A 21 10.60 15.20 -6.50
CA ASN A 21 11.58 16.26 -6.66
C ASN A 21 11.75 16.71 -8.12
N THR A 22 10.67 16.64 -8.90
CA THR A 22 10.53 17.13 -10.26
C THR A 22 9.75 18.46 -10.27
N ALA A 23 9.57 19.09 -11.42
CA ALA A 23 8.69 20.26 -11.48
C ALA A 23 7.23 19.84 -11.16
N PRO A 24 6.43 20.70 -10.50
CA PRO A 24 5.06 20.38 -10.14
C PRO A 24 4.22 19.93 -11.35
N GLY A 25 3.62 18.75 -11.27
CA GLY A 25 2.80 18.18 -12.36
C GLY A 25 3.57 17.47 -13.46
N GLU A 26 4.86 17.21 -13.28
CA GLU A 26 5.68 16.43 -14.24
C GLU A 26 5.75 14.93 -13.89
N ALA A 27 5.34 14.52 -12.69
CA ALA A 27 5.30 13.09 -12.36
C ALA A 27 4.17 12.40 -13.13
N GLU A 28 4.51 11.38 -13.92
CA GLU A 28 3.55 10.54 -14.65
C GLU A 28 3.00 9.41 -13.80
N SER A 29 3.66 9.12 -12.67
CA SER A 29 3.36 8.00 -11.79
C SER A 29 3.12 8.44 -10.35
N VAL A 30 2.25 7.70 -9.64
CA VAL A 30 1.98 7.92 -8.22
C VAL A 30 1.88 6.59 -7.46
N VAL A 31 2.32 6.58 -6.20
CA VAL A 31 2.08 5.47 -5.27
C VAL A 31 0.99 5.87 -4.27
N VAL A 32 -0.09 5.11 -4.22
CA VAL A 32 -1.13 5.21 -3.18
C VAL A 32 -0.68 4.39 -1.98
N ALA A 33 -0.52 5.03 -0.81
CA ALA A 33 0.01 4.41 0.40
C ALA A 33 -1.07 4.24 1.48
N CYS A 34 -1.40 2.98 1.80
CA CYS A 34 -2.44 2.55 2.73
C CYS A 34 -1.89 2.46 4.16
N PRO A 35 -2.46 3.21 5.13
CA PRO A 35 -1.96 3.22 6.49
C PRO A 35 -2.28 1.92 7.27
N PRO A 36 -1.57 1.66 8.38
CA PRO A 36 -1.88 0.56 9.27
C PRO A 36 -3.22 0.76 9.99
N HIS A 37 -3.57 -0.15 10.90
CA HIS A 37 -4.89 -0.26 11.52
C HIS A 37 -5.33 1.04 12.20
N PRO A 38 -6.45 1.67 11.79
CA PRO A 38 -6.86 2.99 12.26
C PRO A 38 -7.20 3.01 13.76
N GLN A 39 -7.75 1.93 14.32
CA GLN A 39 -8.01 1.83 15.77
C GLN A 39 -6.73 1.64 16.60
N MET A 40 -5.58 1.32 15.96
CA MET A 40 -4.26 1.24 16.57
C MET A 40 -3.43 2.50 16.32
N ARG A 41 -4.08 3.63 16.03
CA ARG A 41 -3.50 4.95 15.68
C ARG A 41 -2.74 4.94 14.35
N GLY A 42 -3.08 4.02 13.46
CA GLY A 42 -2.56 4.04 12.10
C GLY A 42 -3.18 5.19 11.31
N ASP A 43 -2.34 6.03 10.73
CA ASP A 43 -2.73 7.16 9.89
C ASP A 43 -1.69 7.42 8.80
N ARG A 44 -1.95 8.39 7.93
CA ARG A 44 -1.04 8.79 6.84
C ARG A 44 0.33 9.32 7.29
N HIS A 45 0.51 9.59 8.60
CA HIS A 45 1.79 10.04 9.18
C HIS A 45 2.61 8.90 9.77
N ASP A 46 2.18 7.64 9.57
CA ASP A 46 2.96 6.48 9.98
C ASP A 46 4.37 6.52 9.38
N SER A 47 5.39 6.22 10.20
CA SER A 47 6.80 6.38 9.81
C SER A 47 7.22 5.44 8.66
N ARG A 48 6.55 4.27 8.48
CA ARG A 48 6.82 3.35 7.36
C ARG A 48 6.26 3.92 6.07
N LEU A 49 5.06 4.52 6.12
CA LEU A 49 4.49 5.21 4.96
C LEU A 49 5.33 6.44 4.57
N GLN A 50 5.78 7.23 5.56
CA GLN A 50 6.66 8.37 5.31
C GLN A 50 7.98 7.94 4.68
N GLY A 51 8.61 6.88 5.23
CA GLY A 51 9.87 6.37 4.68
C GLY A 51 9.74 5.89 3.22
N VAL A 52 8.65 5.20 2.87
CA VAL A 52 8.38 4.81 1.48
C VAL A 52 8.08 6.04 0.61
N SER A 53 7.27 7.00 1.12
CA SER A 53 6.99 8.26 0.42
C SER A 53 8.26 9.03 0.08
N ASP A 54 9.17 9.20 1.08
CA ASP A 54 10.45 9.88 0.88
C ASP A 54 11.32 9.17 -0.17
N ALA A 55 11.31 7.83 -0.16
CA ALA A 55 12.10 7.02 -1.10
C ALA A 55 11.56 7.15 -2.55
N VAL A 56 10.25 6.97 -2.78
CA VAL A 56 9.68 7.02 -4.14
C VAL A 56 9.66 8.43 -4.71
N THR A 57 9.45 9.46 -3.85
CA THR A 57 9.53 10.86 -4.31
C THR A 57 10.95 11.27 -4.68
N GLY A 58 11.96 10.64 -4.06
CA GLY A 58 13.37 10.78 -4.46
C GLY A 58 13.64 10.25 -5.87
N GLU A 59 12.89 9.28 -6.34
CA GLU A 59 13.01 8.65 -7.67
C GLU A 59 12.05 9.25 -8.72
N GLY A 60 11.35 10.34 -8.41
CA GLY A 60 10.52 11.05 -9.38
C GLY A 60 9.06 10.62 -9.41
N ILE A 61 8.58 9.82 -8.46
CA ILE A 61 7.21 9.29 -8.36
C ILE A 61 6.49 10.01 -7.22
N ASP A 62 5.30 10.54 -7.47
CA ASP A 62 4.48 11.15 -6.41
C ASP A 62 3.97 10.09 -5.41
N CYS A 63 3.64 10.50 -4.18
CA CYS A 63 3.09 9.58 -3.19
C CYS A 63 1.84 10.17 -2.52
N LEU A 64 0.72 9.47 -2.63
CA LEU A 64 -0.55 9.81 -1.98
C LEU A 64 -0.72 8.97 -0.71
N ARG A 65 -0.49 9.57 0.46
CA ARG A 65 -0.77 8.96 1.76
C ARG A 65 -2.11 9.45 2.28
N PHE A 66 -3.00 8.57 2.74
CA PHE A 66 -4.35 8.94 3.17
C PHE A 66 -4.72 8.35 4.54
N ASP A 67 -5.78 8.88 5.15
CA ASP A 67 -6.43 8.30 6.33
C ASP A 67 -7.72 7.62 5.89
N TYR A 68 -8.04 6.47 6.47
CA TYR A 68 -9.35 5.87 6.27
C TYR A 68 -10.46 6.76 6.86
N GLY A 69 -11.65 6.64 6.34
CA GLY A 69 -12.85 7.15 6.95
C GLY A 69 -13.19 6.44 8.28
N PRO A 70 -14.40 6.67 8.83
CA PRO A 70 -14.81 5.99 10.06
C PRO A 70 -14.67 4.47 9.95
N TRP A 71 -14.14 3.83 10.99
CA TRP A 71 -13.89 2.39 11.04
C TRP A 71 -15.12 1.54 10.72
N ASP A 72 -14.98 0.57 9.81
CA ASP A 72 -16.01 -0.37 9.37
C ASP A 72 -15.46 -1.78 9.16
N GLU A 73 -14.63 -2.23 10.07
CA GLU A 73 -14.11 -3.61 10.12
C GLU A 73 -13.36 -4.05 8.85
N GLY A 74 -12.76 -3.12 8.11
CA GLY A 74 -12.01 -3.38 6.88
C GLY A 74 -12.83 -3.31 5.59
N ARG A 75 -14.19 -3.34 5.65
CA ARG A 75 -15.05 -3.33 4.47
C ARG A 75 -15.04 -1.99 3.76
N ALA A 76 -15.35 -0.93 4.49
CA ALA A 76 -15.34 0.41 3.93
C ALA A 76 -13.90 0.95 3.78
N GLU A 77 -12.93 0.48 4.55
CA GLU A 77 -11.52 0.77 4.37
C GLU A 77 -11.01 0.28 3.01
N ARG A 78 -11.43 -0.90 2.56
CA ARG A 78 -11.19 -1.40 1.20
C ARG A 78 -11.79 -0.49 0.13
N THR A 79 -13.00 0.04 0.36
CA THR A 79 -13.61 1.03 -0.54
C THR A 79 -12.84 2.34 -0.55
N ASP A 80 -12.30 2.79 0.59
CA ASP A 80 -11.44 3.98 0.65
C ASP A 80 -10.17 3.83 -0.18
N VAL A 81 -9.53 2.65 -0.16
CA VAL A 81 -8.38 2.34 -1.04
C VAL A 81 -8.80 2.45 -2.52
N ARG A 82 -9.93 1.86 -2.90
CA ARG A 82 -10.45 1.92 -4.28
C ARG A 82 -10.78 3.34 -4.73
N ASN A 83 -11.36 4.16 -3.85
CA ASN A 83 -11.57 5.59 -4.09
C ASN A 83 -10.25 6.34 -4.30
N ALA A 84 -9.21 6.00 -3.53
CA ALA A 84 -7.89 6.61 -3.67
C ALA A 84 -7.22 6.20 -4.99
N LEU A 85 -7.35 4.93 -5.40
CA LEU A 85 -6.89 4.46 -6.71
C LEU A 85 -7.63 5.17 -7.86
N ALA A 86 -8.96 5.31 -7.75
CA ALA A 86 -9.77 5.99 -8.77
C ALA A 86 -9.39 7.47 -8.89
N TRP A 87 -9.15 8.15 -7.76
CA TRP A 87 -8.65 9.53 -7.77
C TRP A 87 -7.26 9.62 -8.44
N ALA A 88 -6.36 8.67 -8.12
CA ALA A 88 -5.01 8.65 -8.66
C ALA A 88 -5.00 8.37 -10.18
N ALA A 89 -5.86 7.49 -10.67
CA ALA A 89 -5.97 7.13 -12.08
C ALA A 89 -6.49 8.26 -13.00
N GLU A 90 -7.03 9.36 -12.44
CA GLU A 90 -7.46 10.50 -13.24
C GLU A 90 -6.29 11.37 -13.74
N PRO A 91 -5.32 11.80 -12.87
CA PRO A 91 -4.21 12.65 -13.29
C PRO A 91 -2.92 11.89 -13.65
N TYR A 92 -2.76 10.61 -13.24
CA TYR A 92 -1.51 9.86 -13.44
C TYR A 92 -1.68 8.74 -14.46
N GLU A 93 -0.62 8.47 -15.23
CA GLU A 93 -0.60 7.40 -16.23
C GLU A 93 -0.40 6.02 -15.59
N GLN A 94 0.35 5.96 -14.48
CA GLN A 94 0.63 4.73 -13.74
C GLN A 94 0.37 4.91 -12.25
N VAL A 95 -0.28 3.92 -11.64
CA VAL A 95 -0.65 3.94 -10.22
C VAL A 95 -0.13 2.70 -9.50
N GLY A 96 0.87 2.91 -8.64
CA GLY A 96 1.32 1.89 -7.70
C GLY A 96 0.49 1.88 -6.43
N LEU A 97 0.42 0.72 -5.77
CA LEU A 97 -0.24 0.56 -4.48
C LEU A 97 0.75 0.02 -3.45
N PHE A 98 0.81 0.66 -2.31
CA PHE A 98 1.61 0.23 -1.16
C PHE A 98 0.74 0.16 0.09
N GLY A 99 1.01 -0.78 0.99
CA GLY A 99 0.35 -0.79 2.29
C GLY A 99 1.20 -1.45 3.37
N PHE A 100 1.06 -0.96 4.61
CA PHE A 100 1.71 -1.53 5.78
C PHE A 100 0.70 -2.20 6.72
N SER A 101 1.00 -3.42 7.17
CA SER A 101 0.21 -4.18 8.15
C SER A 101 -1.24 -4.37 7.66
N PHE A 102 -2.23 -3.90 8.43
CA PHE A 102 -3.64 -3.83 7.99
C PHE A 102 -3.78 -3.17 6.61
N GLY A 103 -3.06 -2.06 6.37
CA GLY A 103 -3.05 -1.39 5.07
C GLY A 103 -2.52 -2.27 3.94
N GLY A 104 -1.53 -3.12 4.22
CA GLY A 104 -1.02 -4.12 3.27
C GLY A 104 -2.07 -5.18 2.93
N ALA A 105 -2.77 -5.68 3.94
CA ALA A 105 -3.85 -6.65 3.77
C ALA A 105 -5.04 -6.06 2.99
N VAL A 106 -5.48 -4.84 3.34
CA VAL A 106 -6.58 -4.15 2.63
C VAL A 106 -6.17 -3.79 1.19
N ALA A 107 -4.90 -3.42 0.95
CA ALA A 107 -4.37 -3.16 -0.38
C ALA A 107 -4.45 -4.41 -1.28
N LEU A 108 -4.06 -5.58 -0.78
CA LEU A 108 -4.18 -6.86 -1.49
C LEU A 108 -5.64 -7.18 -1.82
N LEU A 109 -6.57 -6.97 -0.88
CA LEU A 109 -8.00 -7.16 -1.12
C LEU A 109 -8.58 -6.16 -2.13
N ALA A 110 -8.12 -4.92 -2.12
CA ALA A 110 -8.59 -3.87 -3.02
C ALA A 110 -8.09 -4.04 -4.46
N ALA A 111 -6.92 -4.67 -4.63
CA ALA A 111 -6.28 -4.91 -5.92
C ALA A 111 -6.92 -6.06 -6.72
N VAL A 112 -7.82 -6.85 -6.11
CA VAL A 112 -8.62 -7.83 -6.86
C VAL A 112 -9.49 -7.10 -7.87
N PRO A 113 -9.43 -7.45 -9.17
CA PRO A 113 -10.20 -6.80 -10.22
C PRO A 113 -11.69 -6.79 -9.94
N ASP A 114 -12.31 -5.67 -10.28
CA ASP A 114 -13.73 -5.42 -10.13
C ASP A 114 -14.14 -4.45 -11.25
N ASP A 115 -15.28 -4.67 -11.90
CA ASP A 115 -15.71 -3.87 -13.06
C ASP A 115 -15.98 -2.39 -12.73
N GLU A 116 -16.13 -2.06 -11.45
CA GLU A 116 -16.44 -0.69 -10.99
C GLU A 116 -15.20 0.15 -10.66
N TRP A 117 -14.00 -0.50 -10.49
CA TRP A 117 -12.84 0.17 -9.94
C TRP A 117 -11.56 -0.08 -10.74
N PRO A 118 -10.67 0.93 -10.88
CA PRO A 118 -9.36 0.70 -11.47
C PRO A 118 -8.51 -0.21 -10.58
N THR A 119 -7.67 -1.00 -11.23
CA THR A 119 -6.65 -1.82 -10.56
C THR A 119 -5.31 -1.10 -10.56
N PRO A 120 -4.44 -1.32 -9.55
CA PRO A 120 -3.10 -0.79 -9.58
C PRO A 120 -2.24 -1.49 -10.65
N ASP A 121 -1.24 -0.78 -11.17
CA ASP A 121 -0.25 -1.34 -12.10
C ASP A 121 0.78 -2.22 -11.38
N ILE A 122 1.01 -1.99 -10.10
CA ILE A 122 1.94 -2.72 -9.24
C ILE A 122 1.54 -2.59 -7.77
N LEU A 123 1.84 -3.61 -6.95
CA LEU A 123 1.53 -3.60 -5.53
C LEU A 123 2.68 -4.12 -4.67
N SER A 124 3.01 -3.39 -3.59
CA SER A 124 3.89 -3.89 -2.53
C SER A 124 3.18 -3.87 -1.18
N ALA A 125 3.15 -5.03 -0.50
CA ALA A 125 2.56 -5.19 0.83
C ALA A 125 3.64 -5.45 1.88
N LEU A 126 3.74 -4.59 2.89
CA LEU A 126 4.69 -4.69 3.99
C LEU A 126 3.98 -5.27 5.22
N ALA A 127 4.42 -6.44 5.70
CA ALA A 127 3.87 -7.19 6.84
C ALA A 127 2.33 -7.35 6.80
N PRO A 128 1.74 -7.80 5.69
CA PRO A 128 0.29 -7.99 5.61
C PRO A 128 -0.17 -9.16 6.49
N ALA A 129 -1.36 -9.03 7.10
CA ALA A 129 -2.04 -10.15 7.76
C ALA A 129 -2.81 -11.01 6.74
N ALA A 130 -3.03 -12.29 7.08
CA ALA A 130 -3.76 -13.23 6.22
C ALA A 130 -5.26 -12.95 6.15
N GLN A 131 -5.81 -12.22 7.13
CA GLN A 131 -7.25 -12.00 7.26
C GLN A 131 -7.55 -10.55 7.65
N VAL A 132 -8.61 -9.98 7.06
CA VAL A 132 -9.22 -8.72 7.46
C VAL A 132 -10.69 -8.97 7.73
N ALA A 133 -11.15 -8.80 8.97
CA ALA A 133 -12.48 -9.17 9.41
C ALA A 133 -12.85 -10.65 9.05
N ASP A 134 -14.14 -10.98 9.02
CA ASP A 134 -14.59 -12.36 8.77
C ASP A 134 -14.62 -12.72 7.28
N ASP A 135 -14.71 -11.74 6.40
CA ASP A 135 -14.92 -11.90 4.95
C ASP A 135 -13.73 -11.47 4.08
N GLY A 136 -12.66 -10.96 4.69
CA GLY A 136 -11.46 -10.48 3.99
C GLY A 136 -10.33 -11.52 3.95
N ASP A 137 -10.49 -12.61 3.20
CA ASP A 137 -9.45 -13.63 2.99
C ASP A 137 -8.37 -13.10 2.03
N VAL A 138 -7.25 -12.64 2.61
CA VAL A 138 -6.12 -12.08 1.88
C VAL A 138 -5.37 -13.14 1.08
N VAL A 139 -5.32 -14.36 1.60
CA VAL A 139 -4.63 -15.48 0.92
C VAL A 139 -5.36 -15.86 -0.37
N ALA A 140 -6.70 -15.96 -0.31
CA ALA A 140 -7.51 -16.21 -1.49
C ALA A 140 -7.47 -15.04 -2.50
N ALA A 141 -7.38 -13.79 -2.01
CA ALA A 141 -7.29 -12.62 -2.87
C ALA A 141 -6.06 -12.63 -3.79
N LEU A 142 -4.91 -13.16 -3.31
CA LEU A 142 -3.68 -13.24 -4.11
C LEU A 142 -3.87 -13.99 -5.44
N ASP A 143 -4.77 -14.97 -5.52
CA ASP A 143 -5.04 -15.75 -6.73
C ASP A 143 -5.67 -14.95 -7.86
N HIS A 144 -6.24 -13.80 -7.52
CA HIS A 144 -7.03 -12.99 -8.44
C HIS A 144 -6.35 -11.67 -8.82
N ILE A 145 -5.25 -11.29 -8.18
CA ILE A 145 -4.50 -10.07 -8.50
C ILE A 145 -3.80 -10.25 -9.86
N GLN A 146 -3.89 -9.22 -10.71
CA GLN A 146 -3.39 -9.28 -12.09
C GLN A 146 -2.14 -8.42 -12.34
N CYS A 147 -1.72 -7.63 -11.37
CA CYS A 147 -0.47 -6.85 -11.45
C CYS A 147 0.69 -7.57 -10.75
N PRO A 148 1.95 -7.15 -10.97
CA PRO A 148 3.08 -7.60 -10.17
C PRO A 148 2.89 -7.31 -8.68
N VAL A 149 3.22 -8.29 -7.82
CA VAL A 149 3.07 -8.18 -6.36
C VAL A 149 4.39 -8.46 -5.67
N GLN A 150 4.71 -7.63 -4.68
CA GLN A 150 5.76 -7.88 -3.70
C GLN A 150 5.17 -8.02 -2.30
N VAL A 151 5.64 -9.00 -1.54
CA VAL A 151 5.36 -9.15 -0.11
C VAL A 151 6.67 -9.03 0.67
N VAL A 152 6.76 -8.02 1.53
CA VAL A 152 7.89 -7.83 2.45
C VAL A 152 7.44 -8.17 3.87
N TYR A 153 8.17 -9.02 4.58
CA TYR A 153 7.80 -9.45 5.93
C TYR A 153 8.98 -9.40 6.90
N GLY A 154 8.67 -9.28 8.19
CA GLY A 154 9.65 -9.41 9.27
C GLY A 154 9.77 -10.86 9.70
N GLU A 155 10.99 -11.43 9.69
CA GLU A 155 11.24 -12.83 10.08
C GLU A 155 10.95 -13.10 11.57
N ARG A 156 10.82 -12.04 12.38
CA ARG A 156 10.49 -12.09 13.81
C ARG A 156 9.18 -11.36 14.13
N ASP A 157 8.32 -11.23 13.12
CA ASP A 157 6.99 -10.66 13.29
C ASP A 157 6.09 -11.69 14.01
N ASP A 158 5.69 -11.34 15.23
CA ASP A 158 4.79 -12.12 16.09
C ASP A 158 3.39 -11.46 16.25
N THR A 159 3.12 -10.44 15.45
CA THR A 159 1.91 -9.61 15.52
C THR A 159 0.92 -9.93 14.40
N ALA A 160 1.41 -10.05 13.17
CA ALA A 160 0.58 -10.40 12.02
C ALA A 160 0.67 -11.91 11.73
N ASP A 161 -0.45 -12.50 11.32
CA ASP A 161 -0.47 -13.85 10.73
C ASP A 161 -0.06 -13.75 9.26
N TRP A 162 1.24 -13.60 9.03
CA TRP A 162 1.83 -13.32 7.70
C TRP A 162 2.25 -14.58 6.94
N GLU A 163 2.52 -15.69 7.62
CA GLU A 163 3.06 -16.92 7.01
C GLU A 163 2.18 -17.43 5.86
N PRO A 164 0.83 -17.54 5.98
CA PRO A 164 -0.01 -18.01 4.88
C PRO A 164 0.07 -17.11 3.64
N VAL A 165 0.19 -15.79 3.84
CA VAL A 165 0.34 -14.82 2.73
C VAL A 165 1.65 -15.03 2.00
N VAL A 166 2.75 -15.18 2.74
CA VAL A 166 4.10 -15.42 2.20
C VAL A 166 4.17 -16.76 1.46
N GLU A 167 3.60 -17.82 2.03
CA GLU A 167 3.55 -19.14 1.38
C GLU A 167 2.78 -19.07 0.06
N ARG A 168 1.63 -18.41 0.06
CA ARG A 168 0.82 -18.27 -1.16
C ARG A 168 1.49 -17.39 -2.20
N ALA A 169 2.07 -16.26 -1.79
CA ALA A 169 2.81 -15.36 -2.68
C ALA A 169 3.97 -16.09 -3.38
N ARG A 170 4.73 -16.90 -2.63
CA ARG A 170 5.80 -17.74 -3.20
C ARG A 170 5.26 -18.76 -4.21
N ALA A 171 4.15 -19.42 -3.90
CA ALA A 171 3.54 -20.40 -4.80
C ALA A 171 3.04 -19.77 -6.12
N LEU A 172 2.67 -18.50 -6.10
CA LEU A 172 2.25 -17.73 -7.27
C LEU A 172 3.43 -17.10 -8.04
N GLY A 173 4.66 -17.20 -7.52
CA GLY A 173 5.85 -16.61 -8.15
C GLY A 173 5.97 -15.10 -7.93
N TYR A 174 5.27 -14.53 -6.96
CA TYR A 174 5.40 -13.13 -6.56
C TYR A 174 6.74 -12.88 -5.86
N GLU A 175 7.19 -11.62 -5.85
CA GLU A 175 8.40 -11.27 -5.14
C GLU A 175 8.18 -11.32 -3.62
N VAL A 176 9.01 -12.08 -2.89
CA VAL A 176 8.92 -12.22 -1.44
C VAL A 176 10.25 -11.90 -0.79
N VAL A 177 10.25 -10.91 0.12
CA VAL A 177 11.46 -10.42 0.81
C VAL A 177 11.30 -10.56 2.31
N GLY A 178 12.12 -11.40 2.94
CA GLY A 178 12.26 -11.49 4.40
C GLY A 178 13.32 -10.52 4.91
N LEU A 179 13.00 -9.80 5.99
CA LEU A 179 13.94 -8.96 6.71
C LEU A 179 14.10 -9.43 8.17
N PRO A 180 15.29 -9.35 8.76
CA PRO A 180 15.51 -9.71 10.17
C PRO A 180 14.92 -8.63 11.10
N ALA A 181 13.61 -8.46 11.08
CA ALA A 181 12.83 -7.42 11.75
C ALA A 181 11.63 -7.99 12.49
N ASP A 182 11.12 -7.21 13.46
CA ASP A 182 9.80 -7.38 14.06
C ASP A 182 8.71 -6.79 13.13
N HIS A 183 7.44 -6.81 13.57
CA HIS A 183 6.31 -6.24 12.84
C HIS A 183 6.49 -4.77 12.48
N PHE A 184 7.11 -3.99 13.34
CA PHE A 184 7.26 -2.54 13.19
C PHE A 184 8.55 -2.14 12.47
N PHE A 185 9.38 -3.11 12.09
CA PHE A 185 10.67 -2.90 11.43
C PHE A 185 11.59 -1.97 12.21
N VAL A 186 11.60 -2.07 13.54
CA VAL A 186 12.45 -1.23 14.40
C VAL A 186 13.92 -1.41 14.02
N GLY A 187 14.58 -0.29 13.66
CA GLY A 187 15.96 -0.27 13.17
C GLY A 187 16.17 -0.83 11.75
N GLN A 188 15.10 -1.24 11.05
CA GLN A 188 15.13 -1.74 9.67
C GLN A 188 14.19 -0.96 8.74
N GLN A 189 13.58 0.14 9.21
CA GLN A 189 12.58 0.90 8.45
C GLN A 189 13.13 1.43 7.12
N ALA A 190 14.34 2.01 7.13
CA ALA A 190 14.98 2.48 5.90
C ALA A 190 15.21 1.34 4.90
N LYS A 191 15.69 0.19 5.36
CA LYS A 191 15.90 -0.98 4.51
C LYS A 191 14.59 -1.54 3.95
N ALA A 192 13.49 -1.51 4.72
CA ALA A 192 12.18 -1.89 4.23
C ALA A 192 11.69 -0.92 3.16
N ALA A 193 11.82 0.40 3.40
CA ALA A 193 11.49 1.43 2.42
C ALA A 193 12.30 1.30 1.12
N ASP A 194 13.60 1.04 1.22
CA ASP A 194 14.47 0.81 0.05
C ASP A 194 14.02 -0.41 -0.77
N ARG A 195 13.59 -1.51 -0.13
CA ARG A 195 13.10 -2.71 -0.82
C ARG A 195 11.77 -2.45 -1.52
N VAL A 196 10.85 -1.77 -0.86
CA VAL A 196 9.56 -1.36 -1.44
C VAL A 196 9.78 -0.42 -2.62
N CYS A 197 10.60 0.63 -2.43
CA CYS A 197 10.93 1.59 -3.49
C CYS A 197 11.57 0.91 -4.70
N ALA A 198 12.59 0.06 -4.50
CA ALA A 198 13.26 -0.61 -5.61
C ALA A 198 12.29 -1.45 -6.46
N PHE A 199 11.31 -2.10 -5.84
CA PHE A 199 10.29 -2.87 -6.56
C PHE A 199 9.31 -1.95 -7.30
N LEU A 200 8.73 -0.95 -6.62
CA LEU A 200 7.74 -0.04 -7.20
C LEU A 200 8.36 0.81 -8.33
N CYS A 201 9.52 1.44 -8.06
CA CYS A 201 10.17 2.31 -9.01
C CYS A 201 10.71 1.56 -10.24
N GLY A 202 11.08 0.29 -10.10
CA GLY A 202 11.49 -0.54 -11.23
C GLY A 202 10.37 -0.86 -12.23
N HIS A 203 9.11 -0.53 -11.90
CA HIS A 203 7.95 -0.79 -12.76
C HIS A 203 7.19 0.49 -13.14
N LEU A 204 7.34 1.58 -12.34
CA LEU A 204 6.64 2.86 -12.52
C LEU A 204 7.52 3.94 -13.14
N GLY A 205 8.78 3.62 -13.43
CA GLY A 205 9.77 4.56 -13.96
C GLY A 205 10.14 4.30 -15.42
#